data_6361e438472a56b0eb546c0785ae08c0
#
_entry.id   6361e438472a56b0eb546c0785ae08c0
#
_cell.length_a   1.000
_cell.length_b   1.000
_cell.length_c   1.000
_cell.angle_alpha   90.00
_cell.angle_beta   90.00
_cell.angle_gamma   90.00
#
_symmetry.space_group_name_H-M   'P 1'
#
loop_
_entity.id
_entity.type
_entity.pdbx_description
1 polymer ?
#
loop_
_entity_poly.entity_id
_entity_poly.type
_entity_poly.pdbx_seq_one_letter_code
_entity_poly.pdbx_strand_id
1 'polypeptide(L)'
;MTMTKSTHSPAFTGSELLNTYYQRRVSLFIGFISSLVFFPLAVKNLLIDYVLLGGLIIVFQCTLLIEITAIYYQKKTPWGFRLPLALVVVIVVMAIHIFGTLASYWLFPVLIAIAFLLPQKDNLLTITIIIPASIWVLIPHQTAEVTLRFSLAISACAAIMYVVVDAIRKLHTELFYLSTRHALTGTLNRHQLDGFLKKCLXXXXXXXXXXXXXXXXXXXX
;
A
#
# COMPACT_ATOMS: atom_id res chain seq x y z
N MET A 1 -31.99 -33.06 -4.91
CA MET A 1 -31.14 -32.43 -5.97
C MET A 1 -30.26 -31.38 -5.29
N THR A 2 -29.15 -31.85 -4.72
CA THR A 2 -28.23 -31.03 -3.94
C THR A 2 -27.18 -30.43 -4.89
N MET A 3 -27.25 -29.10 -5.13
CA MET A 3 -26.22 -28.34 -5.85
C MET A 3 -24.96 -28.31 -5.02
N THR A 4 -23.94 -29.04 -5.44
CA THR A 4 -22.59 -28.93 -4.93
C THR A 4 -22.02 -27.55 -5.34
N LYS A 5 -21.85 -26.67 -4.37
CA LYS A 5 -21.16 -25.39 -4.51
C LYS A 5 -19.70 -25.67 -4.86
N SER A 6 -19.38 -25.54 -6.14
CA SER A 6 -17.99 -25.57 -6.61
C SER A 6 -17.22 -24.41 -5.96
N THR A 7 -16.40 -24.72 -5.00
CA THR A 7 -15.42 -23.77 -4.44
C THR A 7 -14.34 -23.55 -5.51
N HIS A 8 -14.55 -22.55 -6.36
CA HIS A 8 -13.49 -22.03 -7.22
C HIS A 8 -12.37 -21.48 -6.35
N SER A 9 -11.34 -22.28 -6.13
CA SER A 9 -10.05 -21.78 -5.67
C SER A 9 -9.58 -20.74 -6.71
N PRO A 10 -9.31 -19.49 -6.33
CA PRO A 10 -8.85 -18.51 -7.30
C PRO A 10 -7.52 -18.95 -7.88
N ALA A 11 -7.52 -19.26 -9.17
CA ALA A 11 -6.29 -19.54 -9.92
C ALA A 11 -5.41 -18.28 -9.84
N PHE A 12 -4.33 -18.37 -9.10
CA PHE A 12 -3.30 -17.32 -8.99
C PHE A 12 -2.76 -17.04 -10.40
N THR A 13 -3.15 -15.94 -10.96
CA THR A 13 -2.71 -15.52 -12.29
C THR A 13 -1.25 -15.04 -12.20
N GLY A 14 -0.43 -15.28 -13.23
CA GLY A 14 0.95 -14.77 -13.30
C GLY A 14 1.07 -13.26 -13.07
N SER A 15 -0.02 -12.52 -13.29
CA SER A 15 -0.17 -11.10 -12.96
C SER A 15 0.04 -10.81 -11.48
N GLU A 16 -0.42 -11.69 -10.60
CA GLU A 16 -0.32 -11.47 -9.16
C GLU A 16 1.13 -11.61 -8.65
N LEU A 17 1.93 -12.47 -9.29
CA LEU A 17 3.35 -12.65 -8.91
C LEU A 17 4.20 -11.44 -9.28
N LEU A 18 4.04 -10.92 -10.50
CA LEU A 18 4.76 -9.72 -10.93
C LEU A 18 4.29 -8.48 -10.17
N ASN A 19 3.00 -8.40 -9.90
CA ASN A 19 2.42 -7.34 -9.07
C ASN A 19 2.98 -7.41 -7.65
N THR A 20 3.08 -8.60 -7.07
CA THR A 20 3.63 -8.83 -5.74
C THR A 20 5.12 -8.46 -5.67
N TYR A 21 5.91 -8.82 -6.69
CA TYR A 21 7.35 -8.51 -6.73
C TYR A 21 7.58 -6.99 -6.83
N TYR A 22 6.84 -6.32 -7.71
CA TYR A 22 6.92 -4.87 -7.88
C TYR A 22 6.47 -4.14 -6.61
N GLN A 23 5.33 -4.55 -6.06
CA GLN A 23 4.78 -4.01 -4.82
C GLN A 23 5.77 -4.16 -3.66
N ARG A 24 6.45 -5.32 -3.57
CA ARG A 24 7.48 -5.60 -2.57
C ARG A 24 8.66 -4.62 -2.66
N ARG A 25 9.19 -4.37 -3.87
CA ARG A 25 10.30 -3.42 -4.09
C ARG A 25 9.90 -1.99 -3.72
N VAL A 26 8.74 -1.57 -4.18
CA VAL A 26 8.22 -0.21 -3.91
C VAL A 26 7.98 -0.03 -2.41
N SER A 27 7.37 -1.01 -1.74
CA SER A 27 7.10 -0.95 -0.30
C SER A 27 8.40 -0.90 0.52
N LEU A 28 9.41 -1.69 0.15
CA LEU A 28 10.73 -1.66 0.81
C LEU A 28 11.40 -0.29 0.65
N PHE A 29 11.35 0.29 -0.55
CA PHE A 29 11.92 1.61 -0.84
C PHE A 29 11.21 2.71 -0.03
N ILE A 30 9.87 2.69 0.00
CA ILE A 30 9.07 3.63 0.80
C ILE A 30 9.39 3.47 2.29
N GLY A 31 9.49 2.23 2.79
CA GLY A 31 9.84 1.95 4.17
C GLY A 31 11.22 2.47 4.55
N PHE A 32 12.19 2.29 3.66
CA PHE A 32 13.57 2.78 3.87
C PHE A 32 13.59 4.32 3.95
N ILE A 33 12.97 4.99 2.96
CA ILE A 33 12.90 6.47 2.95
C ILE A 33 12.12 6.97 4.18
N SER A 34 10.99 6.34 4.50
CA SER A 34 10.19 6.69 5.68
C SER A 34 11.03 6.58 6.96
N SER A 35 11.78 5.48 7.12
CA SER A 35 12.64 5.29 8.30
C SER A 35 13.74 6.34 8.38
N LEU A 36 14.39 6.64 7.25
CA LEU A 36 15.46 7.64 7.19
C LEU A 36 14.97 9.04 7.59
N VAL A 37 13.72 9.36 7.28
CA VAL A 37 13.15 10.70 7.54
C VAL A 37 12.46 10.75 8.90
N PHE A 38 11.55 9.81 9.18
CA PHE A 38 10.69 9.89 10.35
C PHE A 38 11.38 9.45 11.64
N PHE A 39 12.41 8.60 11.59
CA PHE A 39 13.12 8.18 12.80
C PHE A 39 13.89 9.35 13.44
N PRO A 40 14.71 10.12 12.70
CA PRO A 40 15.35 11.33 13.29
C PRO A 40 14.34 12.36 13.76
N LEU A 41 13.21 12.51 13.02
CA LEU A 41 12.14 13.44 13.39
C LEU A 41 11.46 13.02 14.69
N ALA A 42 11.24 11.74 14.91
CA ALA A 42 10.70 11.21 16.16
C ALA A 42 11.63 11.50 17.34
N VAL A 43 12.93 11.19 17.18
CA VAL A 43 13.96 11.47 18.21
C VAL A 43 14.00 12.96 18.53
N LYS A 44 14.04 13.83 17.51
CA LYS A 44 14.01 15.29 17.68
C LYS A 44 12.79 15.73 18.51
N ASN A 45 11.60 15.24 18.16
CA ASN A 45 10.36 15.63 18.86
C ASN A 45 10.38 15.17 20.33
N LEU A 46 10.93 13.99 20.62
CA LEU A 46 11.10 13.51 21.99
C LEU A 46 12.06 14.39 22.80
N LEU A 47 13.15 14.86 22.17
CA LEU A 47 14.16 15.72 22.82
C LEU A 47 13.66 17.14 23.10
N ILE A 48 12.63 17.59 22.35
CA ILE A 48 12.05 18.95 22.50
C ILE A 48 10.72 18.89 23.30
N ASP A 49 10.51 17.83 24.08
CA ASP A 49 9.34 17.61 24.95
C ASP A 49 8.00 17.45 24.23
N TYR A 50 7.98 17.27 22.91
CA TYR A 50 6.76 16.87 22.17
C TYR A 50 6.59 15.35 22.20
N VAL A 51 6.51 14.79 23.41
CA VAL A 51 6.52 13.34 23.68
C VAL A 51 5.39 12.62 22.93
N LEU A 52 4.19 13.22 22.91
CA LEU A 52 3.03 12.61 22.24
C LEU A 52 3.26 12.49 20.73
N LEU A 53 3.75 13.56 20.08
CA LEU A 53 4.03 13.56 18.64
C LEU A 53 5.17 12.61 18.29
N GLY A 54 6.26 12.64 19.06
CA GLY A 54 7.40 11.72 18.88
C GLY A 54 7.00 10.26 19.05
N GLY A 55 6.19 9.97 20.07
CA GLY A 55 5.64 8.64 20.32
C GLY A 55 4.75 8.14 19.18
N LEU A 56 3.84 8.99 18.67
CA LEU A 56 2.99 8.66 17.53
C LEU A 56 3.80 8.35 16.27
N ILE A 57 4.88 9.10 16.01
CA ILE A 57 5.77 8.86 14.86
C ILE A 57 6.45 7.49 15.02
N ILE A 58 6.90 7.11 16.23
CA ILE A 58 7.49 5.78 16.49
C ILE A 58 6.46 4.68 16.23
N VAL A 59 5.24 4.82 16.77
CA VAL A 59 4.15 3.84 16.56
C VAL A 59 3.84 3.70 15.06
N PHE A 60 3.73 4.82 14.35
CA PHE A 60 3.54 4.81 12.88
C PHE A 60 4.67 4.04 12.19
N GLN A 61 5.92 4.35 12.55
CA GLN A 61 7.09 3.70 11.93
C GLN A 61 7.09 2.19 12.20
N CYS A 62 6.79 1.76 13.43
CA CYS A 62 6.68 0.35 13.79
C CYS A 62 5.58 -0.35 13.00
N THR A 63 4.39 0.24 12.90
CA THR A 63 3.26 -0.35 12.15
C THR A 63 3.58 -0.44 10.66
N LEU A 64 4.23 0.58 10.09
CA LEU A 64 4.64 0.58 8.68
C LEU A 64 5.67 -0.53 8.41
N LEU A 65 6.68 -0.69 9.27
CA LEU A 65 7.70 -1.74 9.14
C LEU A 65 7.10 -3.15 9.29
N ILE A 66 6.12 -3.33 10.17
CA ILE A 66 5.37 -4.60 10.32
C ILE A 66 4.64 -4.95 9.02
N GLU A 67 3.95 -3.99 8.41
CA GLU A 67 3.22 -4.19 7.13
C GLU A 67 4.18 -4.55 6.00
N ILE A 68 5.30 -3.83 5.88
CA ILE A 68 6.33 -4.09 4.86
C ILE A 68 6.94 -5.48 5.05
N THR A 69 7.23 -5.86 6.31
CA THR A 69 7.77 -7.18 6.66
C THR A 69 6.77 -8.29 6.32
N ALA A 70 5.48 -8.06 6.59
CA ALA A 70 4.42 -9.02 6.24
C ALA A 70 4.34 -9.21 4.70
N ILE A 71 4.42 -8.14 3.91
CA ILE A 71 4.48 -8.21 2.44
C ILE A 71 5.73 -8.99 2.00
N TYR A 72 6.87 -8.74 2.65
CA TYR A 72 8.12 -9.43 2.33
C TYR A 72 8.01 -10.95 2.52
N TYR A 73 7.39 -11.40 3.62
CA TYR A 73 7.18 -12.82 3.94
C TYR A 73 5.89 -13.39 3.32
N GLN A 74 5.18 -12.65 2.47
CA GLN A 74 3.92 -13.04 1.83
C GLN A 74 2.82 -13.43 2.83
N LYS A 75 2.86 -12.85 4.02
CA LYS A 75 1.83 -13.07 5.04
C LYS A 75 0.70 -12.05 4.85
N LYS A 76 -0.52 -12.50 5.08
CA LYS A 76 -1.68 -11.59 5.10
C LYS A 76 -1.67 -10.80 6.41
N THR A 77 -1.75 -9.50 6.31
CA THR A 77 -1.93 -8.63 7.48
C THR A 77 -3.42 -8.30 7.63
N PRO A 78 -3.94 -8.32 8.85
CA PRO A 78 -5.36 -8.01 9.07
C PRO A 78 -5.72 -6.54 8.81
N TRP A 79 -4.75 -5.65 8.91
CA TRP A 79 -4.97 -4.20 8.88
C TRP A 79 -4.59 -3.57 7.54
N GLY A 80 -3.64 -4.18 6.81
CA GLY A 80 -3.08 -3.61 5.59
C GLY A 80 -2.41 -2.26 5.89
N PHE A 81 -2.30 -1.40 4.90
CA PHE A 81 -1.75 -0.05 5.08
C PHE A 81 -2.72 0.94 5.76
N ARG A 82 -3.93 0.50 6.10
CA ARG A 82 -4.94 1.39 6.69
C ARG A 82 -4.53 1.94 8.05
N LEU A 83 -3.91 1.11 8.90
CA LEU A 83 -3.47 1.53 10.24
C LEU A 83 -2.31 2.54 10.17
N PRO A 84 -1.16 2.25 9.52
CA PRO A 84 -0.11 3.28 9.38
C PRO A 84 -0.62 4.54 8.68
N LEU A 85 -1.56 4.42 7.75
CA LEU A 85 -2.15 5.57 7.08
C LEU A 85 -2.97 6.45 8.04
N ALA A 86 -3.84 5.84 8.84
CA ALA A 86 -4.63 6.57 9.83
C ALA A 86 -3.69 7.31 10.81
N LEU A 87 -2.59 6.65 11.21
CA LEU A 87 -1.57 7.25 12.08
C LEU A 87 -0.90 8.44 11.41
N VAL A 88 -0.51 8.33 10.12
CA VAL A 88 0.16 9.45 9.44
C VAL A 88 -0.78 10.66 9.28
N VAL A 89 -2.08 10.43 9.07
CA VAL A 89 -3.08 11.53 9.03
C VAL A 89 -3.11 12.26 10.37
N VAL A 90 -3.21 11.51 11.47
CA VAL A 90 -3.23 12.09 12.84
C VAL A 90 -1.93 12.84 13.11
N ILE A 91 -0.77 12.26 12.78
CA ILE A 91 0.57 12.86 12.99
C ILE A 91 0.68 14.19 12.23
N VAL A 92 0.27 14.22 10.96
CA VAL A 92 0.37 15.43 10.12
C VAL A 92 -0.53 16.54 10.67
N VAL A 93 -1.79 16.23 10.99
CA VAL A 93 -2.73 17.20 11.55
C VAL A 93 -2.19 17.75 12.90
N MET A 94 -1.70 16.86 13.76
CA MET A 94 -1.10 17.23 15.05
C MET A 94 0.17 18.07 14.87
N ALA A 95 1.04 17.71 13.92
CA ALA A 95 2.26 18.46 13.61
C ALA A 95 1.91 19.88 13.11
N ILE A 96 0.89 20.02 12.27
CA ILE A 96 0.39 21.34 11.79
C ILE A 96 -0.13 22.15 12.97
N HIS A 97 -0.86 21.52 13.90
CA HIS A 97 -1.38 22.21 15.09
C HIS A 97 -0.26 22.75 15.98
N ILE A 98 0.87 22.02 16.09
CA ILE A 98 2.01 22.38 16.94
C ILE A 98 2.95 23.39 16.23
N PHE A 99 3.33 23.10 14.97
CA PHE A 99 4.36 23.84 14.25
C PHE A 99 3.83 24.76 13.14
N GLY A 100 2.53 24.76 12.93
CA GLY A 100 1.86 25.63 11.94
C GLY A 100 2.34 25.40 10.51
N THR A 101 2.61 26.48 9.81
CA THR A 101 2.97 26.51 8.38
C THR A 101 4.17 25.61 8.04
N LEU A 102 5.18 25.54 8.94
CA LEU A 102 6.38 24.71 8.71
C LEU A 102 6.01 23.22 8.54
N ALA A 103 5.08 22.73 9.35
CA ALA A 103 4.65 21.33 9.29
C ALA A 103 3.74 21.05 8.08
N SER A 104 3.05 22.06 7.53
CA SER A 104 2.14 21.85 6.39
C SER A 104 2.87 21.38 5.13
N TYR A 105 4.15 21.69 4.97
CA TYR A 105 4.97 21.21 3.84
C TYR A 105 5.08 19.67 3.81
N TRP A 106 4.93 18.98 4.96
CA TRP A 106 4.95 17.52 5.01
C TRP A 106 3.72 16.88 4.33
N LEU A 107 2.66 17.64 4.08
CA LEU A 107 1.48 17.15 3.34
C LEU A 107 1.87 16.67 1.92
N PHE A 108 2.78 17.35 1.23
CA PHE A 108 3.15 17.00 -0.15
C PHE A 108 3.73 15.59 -0.24
N PRO A 109 4.82 15.24 0.49
CA PRO A 109 5.34 13.87 0.43
C PRO A 109 4.37 12.83 1.00
N VAL A 110 3.57 13.19 1.98
CA VAL A 110 2.53 12.28 2.53
C VAL A 110 1.46 11.98 1.47
N LEU A 111 0.98 12.98 0.73
CA LEU A 111 0.01 12.76 -0.37
C LEU A 111 0.59 11.86 -1.46
N ILE A 112 1.86 12.04 -1.80
CA ILE A 112 2.56 11.17 -2.77
C ILE A 112 2.57 9.73 -2.25
N ALA A 113 2.97 9.51 -1.00
CA ALA A 113 3.01 8.17 -0.39
C ALA A 113 1.62 7.52 -0.36
N ILE A 114 0.59 8.27 0.03
CA ILE A 114 -0.82 7.84 0.04
C ILE A 114 -1.25 7.37 -1.37
N ALA A 115 -0.96 8.20 -2.39
CA ALA A 115 -1.37 7.93 -3.77
C ALA A 115 -0.77 6.62 -4.30
N PHE A 116 0.48 6.30 -3.94
CA PHE A 116 1.18 5.08 -4.40
C PHE A 116 0.83 3.84 -3.57
N LEU A 117 0.66 3.98 -2.25
CA LEU A 117 0.45 2.84 -1.33
C LEU A 117 -0.98 2.33 -1.32
N LEU A 118 -1.96 3.20 -1.51
CA LEU A 118 -3.36 2.86 -1.34
C LEU A 118 -4.06 2.47 -2.65
N PRO A 119 -5.04 1.57 -2.56
CA PRO A 119 -5.98 1.39 -3.68
C PRO A 119 -6.77 2.68 -3.92
N GLN A 120 -7.23 2.85 -5.16
CA GLN A 120 -7.83 4.11 -5.65
C GLN A 120 -8.98 4.64 -4.77
N LYS A 121 -9.83 3.75 -4.27
CA LYS A 121 -11.00 4.12 -3.44
C LYS A 121 -10.56 4.68 -2.07
N ASP A 122 -9.63 3.98 -1.42
CA ASP A 122 -9.09 4.39 -0.10
C ASP A 122 -8.25 5.66 -0.22
N ASN A 123 -7.52 5.83 -1.33
CA ASN A 123 -6.74 7.02 -1.66
C ASN A 123 -7.64 8.27 -1.73
N LEU A 124 -8.72 8.20 -2.52
CA LEU A 124 -9.66 9.33 -2.67
C LEU A 124 -10.28 9.72 -1.33
N LEU A 125 -10.73 8.72 -0.57
CA LEU A 125 -11.33 8.94 0.75
C LEU A 125 -10.34 9.62 1.71
N THR A 126 -9.08 9.17 1.73
CA THR A 126 -8.05 9.72 2.61
C THR A 126 -7.70 11.16 2.22
N ILE A 127 -7.55 11.46 0.93
CA ILE A 127 -7.28 12.81 0.42
C ILE A 127 -8.43 13.76 0.80
N THR A 128 -9.68 13.30 0.67
CA THR A 128 -10.88 14.07 1.01
C THR A 128 -10.96 14.39 2.51
N ILE A 129 -10.33 13.59 3.36
CA ILE A 129 -10.28 13.82 4.81
C ILE A 129 -9.08 14.70 5.19
N ILE A 130 -7.87 14.34 4.72
CA ILE A 130 -6.62 14.96 5.20
C ILE A 130 -6.50 16.42 4.77
N ILE A 131 -6.93 16.78 3.54
CA ILE A 131 -6.79 18.15 3.03
C ILE A 131 -7.66 19.13 3.83
N PRO A 132 -9.00 18.91 3.97
CA PRO A 132 -9.81 19.85 4.76
C PRO A 132 -9.40 19.90 6.25
N ALA A 133 -9.05 18.75 6.85
CA ALA A 133 -8.59 18.70 8.23
C ALA A 133 -7.33 19.54 8.44
N SER A 134 -6.36 19.43 7.51
CA SER A 134 -5.10 20.19 7.56
C SER A 134 -5.34 21.68 7.35
N ILE A 135 -6.21 22.06 6.42
CA ILE A 135 -6.58 23.46 6.16
C ILE A 135 -7.24 24.06 7.40
N TRP A 136 -8.19 23.33 8.00
CA TRP A 136 -8.92 23.79 9.21
C TRP A 136 -7.97 24.11 10.36
N VAL A 137 -6.99 23.22 10.60
CA VAL A 137 -5.99 23.39 11.68
C VAL A 137 -5.00 24.51 11.34
N LEU A 138 -4.77 24.79 10.05
CA LEU A 138 -3.80 25.79 9.59
C LEU A 138 -4.33 27.24 9.69
N ILE A 139 -5.64 27.45 9.63
CA ILE A 139 -6.29 28.78 9.65
C ILE A 139 -5.76 29.69 10.78
N PRO A 140 -5.66 29.22 12.05
CA PRO A 140 -5.19 30.13 13.11
C PRO A 140 -3.68 30.45 13.05
N HIS A 141 -2.90 29.75 12.21
CA HIS A 141 -1.43 29.89 12.16
C HIS A 141 -0.95 30.80 11.03
N GLN A 142 -1.86 31.27 10.15
CA GLN A 142 -1.47 32.10 9.00
C GLN A 142 -2.63 32.95 8.49
N THR A 143 -2.32 33.92 7.61
CA THR A 143 -3.32 34.81 7.02
C THR A 143 -4.23 34.04 6.06
N ALA A 144 -5.44 34.53 5.88
CA ALA A 144 -6.45 33.94 4.97
C ALA A 144 -5.90 33.83 3.53
N GLU A 145 -5.13 34.82 3.09
CA GLU A 145 -4.52 34.82 1.75
C GLU A 145 -3.53 33.64 1.58
N VAL A 146 -2.65 33.42 2.57
CA VAL A 146 -1.66 32.33 2.54
C VAL A 146 -2.37 30.98 2.62
N THR A 147 -3.40 30.86 3.47
CA THR A 147 -4.23 29.64 3.59
C THR A 147 -4.91 29.31 2.27
N LEU A 148 -5.49 30.33 1.58
CA LEU A 148 -6.13 30.13 0.29
C LEU A 148 -5.14 29.64 -0.76
N ARG A 149 -3.98 30.29 -0.88
CA ARG A 149 -2.91 29.90 -1.82
C ARG A 149 -2.44 28.46 -1.54
N PHE A 150 -2.22 28.12 -0.28
CA PHE A 150 -1.81 26.78 0.14
C PHE A 150 -2.90 25.73 -0.21
N SER A 151 -4.18 26.04 0.09
CA SER A 151 -5.29 25.12 -0.16
C SER A 151 -5.46 24.82 -1.67
N LEU A 152 -5.29 25.85 -2.50
CA LEU A 152 -5.32 25.68 -3.97
C LEU A 152 -4.13 24.84 -4.45
N ALA A 153 -2.93 25.11 -3.93
CA ALA A 153 -1.72 24.38 -4.30
C ALA A 153 -1.80 22.89 -3.93
N ILE A 154 -2.23 22.60 -2.69
CA ILE A 154 -2.30 21.21 -2.20
C ILE A 154 -3.43 20.44 -2.92
N SER A 155 -4.55 21.08 -3.21
CA SER A 155 -5.66 20.47 -3.97
C SER A 155 -5.26 20.18 -5.41
N ALA A 156 -4.58 21.13 -6.06
CA ALA A 156 -4.04 20.92 -7.41
C ALA A 156 -3.00 19.79 -7.44
N CYS A 157 -2.10 19.75 -6.45
CA CYS A 157 -1.11 18.67 -6.30
C CYS A 157 -1.81 17.31 -6.15
N ALA A 158 -2.82 17.22 -5.29
CA ALA A 158 -3.59 15.99 -5.06
C ALA A 158 -4.30 15.52 -6.35
N ALA A 159 -4.91 16.47 -7.10
CA ALA A 159 -5.59 16.16 -8.36
C ALA A 159 -4.60 15.64 -9.42
N ILE A 160 -3.46 16.30 -9.58
CA ILE A 160 -2.40 15.88 -10.51
C ILE A 160 -1.89 14.48 -10.11
N MET A 161 -1.60 14.27 -8.82
CA MET A 161 -1.12 12.96 -8.33
C MET A 161 -2.14 11.85 -8.57
N TYR A 162 -3.43 12.13 -8.36
CA TYR A 162 -4.50 11.18 -8.63
C TYR A 162 -4.50 10.75 -10.11
N VAL A 163 -4.44 11.70 -11.03
CA VAL A 163 -4.43 11.44 -12.48
C VAL A 163 -3.17 10.69 -12.90
N VAL A 164 -2.00 11.12 -12.41
CA VAL A 164 -0.70 10.50 -12.75
C VAL A 164 -0.65 9.05 -12.26
N VAL A 165 -1.03 8.79 -11.02
CA VAL A 165 -1.01 7.42 -10.44
C VAL A 165 -2.02 6.52 -11.15
N ASP A 166 -3.21 7.04 -11.50
CA ASP A 166 -4.20 6.30 -12.29
C ASP A 166 -3.66 5.93 -13.68
N ALA A 167 -3.01 6.89 -14.36
CA ALA A 167 -2.38 6.65 -15.66
C ALA A 167 -1.26 5.60 -15.56
N ILE A 168 -0.41 5.69 -14.54
CA ILE A 168 0.67 4.69 -14.29
C ILE A 168 0.08 3.30 -14.07
N ARG A 169 -0.98 3.19 -13.28
CA ARG A 169 -1.66 1.91 -13.01
C ARG A 169 -2.25 1.30 -14.28
N LYS A 170 -2.89 2.12 -15.12
CA LYS A 170 -3.45 1.70 -16.42
C LYS A 170 -2.34 1.22 -17.36
N LEU A 171 -1.28 2.02 -17.53
CA LEU A 171 -0.12 1.67 -18.35
C LEU A 171 0.53 0.36 -17.88
N HIS A 172 0.68 0.18 -16.57
CA HIS A 172 1.23 -1.05 -15.99
C HIS A 172 0.35 -2.25 -16.34
N THR A 173 -0.97 -2.11 -16.27
CA THR A 173 -1.92 -3.17 -16.62
C THR A 173 -1.85 -3.52 -18.10
N GLU A 174 -1.76 -2.52 -18.99
CA GLU A 174 -1.64 -2.71 -20.44
C GLU A 174 -0.31 -3.38 -20.80
N LEU A 175 0.80 -2.89 -20.26
CA LEU A 175 2.12 -3.49 -20.47
C LEU A 175 2.14 -4.95 -19.99
N PHE A 176 1.54 -5.22 -18.87
CA PHE A 176 1.40 -6.57 -18.33
C PHE A 176 0.61 -7.46 -19.32
N TYR A 177 -0.54 -6.97 -19.80
CA TYR A 177 -1.37 -7.70 -20.76
C TYR A 177 -0.59 -8.02 -22.04
N LEU A 178 0.13 -7.03 -22.58
CA LEU A 178 0.95 -7.21 -23.78
C LEU A 178 2.12 -8.20 -23.57
N SER A 179 2.74 -8.15 -22.39
CA SER A 179 3.89 -9.03 -22.09
C SER A 179 3.49 -10.49 -21.82
N THR A 180 2.23 -10.73 -21.41
CA THR A 180 1.77 -12.07 -21.05
C THR A 180 1.11 -12.82 -22.20
N ARG A 181 0.71 -12.12 -23.26
CA ARG A 181 0.01 -12.73 -24.40
C ARG A 181 0.83 -12.65 -25.68
N HIS A 182 0.70 -13.67 -26.51
CA HIS A 182 1.28 -13.68 -27.85
C HIS A 182 0.49 -12.70 -28.73
N ALA A 183 1.18 -11.76 -29.38
CA ALA A 183 0.56 -10.66 -30.12
C ALA A 183 -0.41 -11.12 -31.23
N LEU A 184 -0.14 -12.28 -31.85
CA LEU A 184 -0.91 -12.78 -33.00
C LEU A 184 -2.06 -13.72 -32.60
N THR A 185 -1.90 -14.47 -31.52
CA THR A 185 -2.86 -15.55 -31.17
C THR A 185 -3.65 -15.30 -29.90
N GLY A 186 -3.27 -14.28 -29.10
CA GLY A 186 -3.89 -14.02 -27.80
C GLY A 186 -3.61 -15.10 -26.74
N THR A 187 -2.86 -16.15 -27.10
CA THR A 187 -2.49 -17.24 -26.19
C THR A 187 -1.37 -16.80 -25.23
N LEU A 188 -1.23 -17.51 -24.12
CA LEU A 188 -0.15 -17.28 -23.17
C LEU A 188 1.22 -17.49 -23.79
N ASN A 189 2.16 -16.61 -23.52
CA ASN A 189 3.56 -16.74 -23.93
C ASN A 189 4.14 -18.03 -23.32
N ARG A 190 5.05 -18.70 -24.04
CA ARG A 190 5.71 -19.96 -23.64
C ARG A 190 6.29 -19.89 -22.21
N HIS A 191 6.91 -18.78 -21.85
CA HIS A 191 7.49 -18.59 -20.51
C HIS A 191 6.42 -18.57 -19.41
N GLN A 192 5.26 -17.98 -19.69
CA GLN A 192 4.11 -17.98 -18.80
C GLN A 192 3.46 -19.37 -18.71
N LEU A 193 3.40 -20.08 -19.84
CA LEU A 193 2.88 -21.44 -19.90
C LEU A 193 3.73 -22.40 -19.03
N ASP A 194 5.06 -22.32 -19.13
CA ASP A 194 5.99 -23.11 -18.30
C ASP A 194 5.81 -22.80 -16.80
N GLY A 195 5.66 -21.54 -16.46
CA GLY A 195 5.39 -21.11 -15.08
C GLY A 195 4.05 -21.65 -14.58
N PHE A 196 3.04 -21.62 -15.44
CA PHE A 196 1.71 -22.15 -15.12
C PHE A 196 1.73 -23.67 -14.95
N LEU A 197 2.40 -24.39 -15.86
CA LEU A 197 2.58 -25.84 -15.79
C LEU A 197 3.32 -26.27 -14.51
N LYS A 198 4.40 -25.60 -14.17
CA LYS A 198 5.16 -25.86 -12.94
C LYS A 198 4.27 -25.67 -11.69
N LYS A 199 3.41 -24.68 -11.70
CA LYS A 199 2.46 -24.45 -10.60
C LYS A 199 1.38 -25.53 -10.55
N CYS A 200 0.84 -25.93 -11.69
CA CYS A 200 -0.15 -27.02 -11.76
C CYS A 200 0.45 -28.32 -11.23
N LEU A 201 1.65 -28.64 -11.61
CA LEU A 201 2.41 -29.77 -11.09
C LEU A 201 2.64 -29.70 -9.57
N UNK A 202 2.87 -28.76 -9.08
CA UNK A 202 3.10 -28.58 -7.73
C UNK A 202 1.85 -28.64 -6.89
N UNK A 203 0.86 -28.26 -7.52
CA UNK A 203 -0.41 -28.39 -6.91
C UNK A 203 -0.92 -29.81 -6.95
N UNK A 204 -0.52 -30.47 -7.80
CA UNK A 204 -0.83 -31.83 -7.97
C UNK A 204 -0.04 -32.67 -7.01
N UNK A 205 1.02 -32.34 -6.80
CA UNK A 205 1.85 -33.00 -5.87
C UNK A 205 1.37 -32.78 -4.48
N UNK A 206 0.97 -31.73 -4.28
CA UNK A 206 0.45 -31.44 -3.00
C UNK A 206 -0.89 -32.09 -2.72
N UNK A 207 -1.47 -32.24 -3.63
CA UNK A 207 -2.73 -32.93 -3.55
C UNK A 207 -2.56 -34.43 -3.44
N UNK A 208 -1.66 -34.83 -3.95
CA UNK A 208 -1.32 -36.20 -3.87
C UNK A 208 -0.74 -36.55 -2.51
N UNK A 209 -0.08 -35.75 -2.08
CA UNK A 209 0.45 -35.92 -0.80
C UNK A 209 -0.61 -35.84 0.29
N UNK A 210 -1.40 -35.05 0.07
CA UNK A 210 -2.50 -34.95 0.98
C UNK A 210 -3.43 -36.14 0.92
N UNK A 211 -3.50 -36.61 -0.04
CA UNK A 211 -4.29 -37.78 -0.29
C UNK A 211 -3.61 -39.00 0.24
N UNK A 212 -2.49 -38.99 0.13
CA UNK A 212 -1.72 -40.05 0.67
C UNK A 212 -1.71 -40.02 2.18
N UNK A 213 -1.65 -39.01 2.58
CA UNK A 213 -1.71 -38.86 3.99
C UNK A 213 -3.09 -39.18 4.56
N UNK A 214 -3.92 -38.86 3.90
CA UNK A 214 -5.25 -39.26 4.29
C UNK A 214 -5.50 -40.74 4.17
N UNK A 215 -4.97 -41.22 3.38
CA UNK A 215 -5.07 -42.63 3.20
C UNK A 215 -4.30 -43.38 4.26
N UNK A 216 -3.34 -42.84 4.53
CA UNK A 216 -2.58 -43.42 5.59
C UNK A 216 -3.29 -43.24 6.92
N UNK A 217 -3.83 -42.33 7.05
CA UNK A 217 -4.55 -42.17 8.26
C UNK A 217 -5.79 -43.02 8.37
N UNK A 218 -6.22 -43.25 7.42
CA UNK A 218 -7.35 -44.13 7.35
C UNK A 218 -6.97 -45.60 7.46
N UNK A 219 -5.93 -45.74 7.29
CA UNK A 219 -5.45 -47.07 7.41
C UNK A 219 -4.94 -47.35 8.80
N UNK A 220 -4.80 -46.53 9.33
CA UNK A 220 -4.35 -46.67 10.66
C UNK A 220 -5.49 -46.56 11.69
N UNK A 221 -6.40 -46.39 11.31
CA UNK A 221 -7.53 -46.44 12.17
C UNK A 221 -8.20 -47.82 12.18
#